data_508d6b0581e7313d24118ea3f0689410
#
_entry.id   508d6b0581e7313d24118ea3f0689410
#
_cell.length_a   1.000
_cell.length_b   1.000
_cell.length_c   1.000
_cell.angle_alpha   90.00
_cell.angle_beta   90.00
_cell.angle_gamma   90.00
#
_symmetry.space_group_name_H-M   'P 1'
#
loop_
_entity.id
_entity.type
_entity.pdbx_description
1 polymer ?
#
loop_
_entity_poly.entity_id
_entity_poly.type
_entity_poly.pdbx_seq_one_letter_code
_entity_poly.pdbx_strand_id
1 'polypeptide(L)'
;MIEISELTKTLYGGGHKVEILKSIGLTIPSGQFIAITGHSGSGKTTLLSLIAGLDNPSRGTIKIDGQDITKLNEDELALLRGKRFGFIFQNFHLIPTLTALENVVLSAELNNTPGATKKSEDLLGMVGLGDRQHHYPAQLSGGEQQRLSLARAFVNEPNIILADEPTGNLDSK
;
A
#
# COMPACT_ATOMS: atom_id res chain seq x y z
N MET A 1 -1.93 9.01 -13.30
CA MET A 1 -0.72 9.86 -13.22
C MET A 1 -0.57 10.40 -11.80
N ILE A 2 0.65 10.40 -11.25
CA ILE A 2 0.95 10.99 -9.94
C ILE A 2 1.90 12.17 -10.15
N GLU A 3 1.59 13.33 -9.60
CA GLU A 3 2.40 14.54 -9.68
C GLU A 3 2.71 15.02 -8.27
N ILE A 4 3.99 15.19 -7.96
CA ILE A 4 4.50 15.63 -6.68
C ILE A 4 5.26 16.94 -6.90
N SER A 5 4.93 17.99 -6.17
CA SER A 5 5.57 19.30 -6.30
C SER A 5 6.03 19.83 -4.94
N GLU A 6 7.31 20.14 -4.84
CA GLU A 6 7.97 20.72 -3.66
C GLU A 6 7.66 20.00 -2.34
N LEU A 7 7.50 18.67 -2.40
CA LEU A 7 7.07 17.87 -1.27
C LEU A 7 8.14 17.84 -0.17
N THR A 8 7.78 18.32 0.99
CA THR A 8 8.66 18.38 2.17
C THR A 8 7.97 17.69 3.35
N LYS A 9 8.69 16.85 4.07
CA LYS A 9 8.24 16.29 5.33
C LYS A 9 9.26 16.55 6.42
N THR A 10 8.81 17.22 7.47
CA THR A 10 9.59 17.54 8.67
C THR A 10 8.92 16.93 9.88
N LEU A 11 9.69 16.24 10.70
CA LEU A 11 9.26 15.76 12.00
C LEU A 11 9.92 16.57 13.10
N TYR A 12 9.19 16.78 14.19
CA TYR A 12 9.68 17.45 15.40
C TYR A 12 9.67 16.43 16.54
N GLY A 13 10.81 16.20 17.16
CA GLY A 13 10.94 15.29 18.28
C GLY A 13 12.17 15.59 19.13
N GLY A 14 12.06 15.50 20.46
CA GLY A 14 13.18 15.71 21.38
C GLY A 14 13.87 17.09 21.27
N GLY A 15 13.13 18.15 20.88
CA GLY A 15 13.69 19.48 20.68
C GLY A 15 14.43 19.66 19.33
N HIS A 16 14.48 18.63 18.49
CA HIS A 16 15.16 18.67 17.20
C HIS A 16 14.15 18.63 16.04
N LYS A 17 14.49 19.37 14.99
CA LYS A 17 13.79 19.36 13.69
C LYS A 17 14.54 18.42 12.76
N VAL A 18 13.89 17.39 12.27
CA VAL A 18 14.46 16.46 11.27
C VAL A 18 13.67 16.56 9.98
N GLU A 19 14.32 16.96 8.91
CA GLU A 19 13.73 17.06 7.59
C GLU A 19 13.95 15.73 6.85
N ILE A 20 12.88 14.93 6.76
CA ILE A 20 12.88 13.59 6.14
C ILE A 20 12.88 13.69 4.61
N LEU A 21 12.02 14.56 4.08
CA LEU A 21 11.94 14.83 2.64
C LEU A 21 12.20 16.30 2.39
N LYS A 22 13.06 16.60 1.40
CA LYS A 22 13.57 17.94 1.11
C LYS A 22 13.15 18.37 -0.30
N SER A 23 11.96 18.98 -0.41
CA SER A 23 11.46 19.57 -1.67
C SER A 23 11.51 18.59 -2.86
N ILE A 24 10.89 17.41 -2.70
CA ILE A 24 10.83 16.40 -3.76
C ILE A 24 9.87 16.86 -4.86
N GLY A 25 10.34 16.82 -6.10
CA GLY A 25 9.52 16.97 -7.30
C GLY A 25 9.60 15.70 -8.14
N LEU A 26 8.45 15.12 -8.50
CA LEU A 26 8.39 13.86 -9.26
C LEU A 26 7.07 13.79 -10.02
N THR A 27 7.13 13.35 -11.28
CA THR A 27 5.94 13.01 -12.07
C THR A 27 6.02 11.55 -12.50
N ILE A 28 4.99 10.78 -12.20
CA ILE A 28 4.86 9.37 -12.56
C ILE A 28 3.68 9.24 -13.53
N PRO A 29 3.94 9.04 -14.83
CA PRO A 29 2.88 8.75 -15.80
C PRO A 29 2.14 7.45 -15.50
N SER A 30 0.91 7.32 -15.98
CA SER A 30 0.14 6.07 -15.86
C SER A 30 0.83 4.92 -16.61
N GLY A 31 0.70 3.70 -16.06
CA GLY A 31 1.24 2.48 -16.67
C GLY A 31 2.75 2.30 -16.49
N GLN A 32 3.40 3.10 -15.64
CA GLN A 32 4.82 2.93 -15.35
C GLN A 32 5.08 2.16 -14.06
N PHE A 33 6.17 1.39 -14.07
CA PHE A 33 6.78 0.80 -12.89
C PHE A 33 7.98 1.67 -12.46
N ILE A 34 7.96 2.16 -11.21
CA ILE A 34 9.00 3.02 -10.65
C ILE A 34 9.63 2.34 -9.43
N ALA A 35 10.94 2.22 -9.44
CA ALA A 35 11.70 1.78 -8.26
C ALA A 35 12.31 3.00 -7.55
N ILE A 36 11.96 3.17 -6.26
CA ILE A 36 12.55 4.19 -5.39
C ILE A 36 13.69 3.54 -4.61
N THR A 37 14.92 3.94 -4.90
CA THR A 37 16.12 3.38 -4.28
C THR A 37 16.76 4.36 -3.32
N GLY A 38 17.46 3.86 -2.31
CA GLY A 38 18.17 4.66 -1.32
C GLY A 38 18.50 3.85 -0.07
N HIS A 39 19.44 4.34 0.74
CA HIS A 39 19.82 3.68 1.99
C HIS A 39 18.65 3.64 3.02
N SER A 40 18.77 2.81 4.06
CA SER A 40 17.79 2.79 5.15
C SER A 40 17.68 4.18 5.80
N GLY A 41 16.47 4.60 6.14
CA GLY A 41 16.21 5.94 6.70
C GLY A 41 16.23 7.11 5.69
N SER A 42 16.37 6.85 4.39
CA SER A 42 16.36 7.92 3.36
C SER A 42 14.97 8.50 3.06
N GLY A 43 13.91 8.04 3.73
CA GLY A 43 12.55 8.56 3.57
C GLY A 43 11.68 7.84 2.55
N LYS A 44 12.09 6.66 2.03
CA LYS A 44 11.31 5.88 1.04
C LYS A 44 9.90 5.56 1.53
N THR A 45 9.80 4.93 2.70
CA THR A 45 8.51 4.59 3.35
C THR A 45 7.67 5.85 3.62
N THR A 46 8.32 6.94 4.05
CA THR A 46 7.64 8.23 4.26
C THR A 46 7.06 8.77 2.96
N LEU A 47 7.81 8.70 1.86
CA LEU A 47 7.32 9.13 0.55
C LEU A 47 6.13 8.30 0.10
N LEU A 48 6.19 6.97 0.23
CA LEU A 48 5.07 6.07 -0.08
C LEU A 48 3.84 6.39 0.78
N SER A 49 4.02 6.63 2.09
CA SER A 49 2.93 6.99 3.00
C SER A 49 2.26 8.32 2.62
N LEU A 50 3.02 9.31 2.19
CA LEU A 50 2.48 10.59 1.72
C LEU A 50 1.72 10.44 0.39
N ILE A 51 2.25 9.67 -0.57
CA ILE A 51 1.55 9.36 -1.83
C ILE A 51 0.22 8.64 -1.57
N ALA A 52 0.21 7.77 -0.56
CA ALA A 52 -0.99 7.04 -0.14
C ALA A 52 -2.01 7.89 0.64
N GLY A 53 -1.67 9.13 1.02
CA GLY A 53 -2.49 9.92 1.93
C GLY A 53 -2.65 9.27 3.32
N LEU A 54 -1.66 8.48 3.76
CA LEU A 54 -1.59 7.93 5.12
C LEU A 54 -0.95 8.91 6.11
N ASP A 55 -0.29 9.93 5.59
CA ASP A 55 0.34 11.01 6.35
C ASP A 55 0.25 12.31 5.52
N ASN A 56 0.39 13.45 6.18
CA ASN A 56 0.32 14.75 5.54
C ASN A 56 1.72 15.34 5.33
N PRO A 57 1.99 15.95 4.17
CA PRO A 57 3.23 16.67 3.95
C PRO A 57 3.30 17.94 4.83
N SER A 58 4.51 18.36 5.18
CA SER A 58 4.72 19.64 5.85
C SER A 58 4.60 20.82 4.88
N ARG A 59 4.95 20.58 3.60
CA ARG A 59 4.80 21.52 2.47
C ARG A 59 4.72 20.76 1.16
N GLY A 60 4.28 21.45 0.10
CA GLY A 60 4.15 20.88 -1.23
C GLY A 60 2.80 20.24 -1.47
N THR A 61 2.62 19.66 -2.64
CA THR A 61 1.37 19.07 -3.08
C THR A 61 1.57 17.71 -3.72
N ILE A 62 0.56 16.85 -3.62
CA ILE A 62 0.49 15.56 -4.32
C ILE A 62 -0.82 15.55 -5.10
N LYS A 63 -0.75 15.32 -6.41
CA LYS A 63 -1.93 15.14 -7.25
C LYS A 63 -1.97 13.74 -7.83
N ILE A 64 -3.16 13.15 -7.82
CA ILE A 64 -3.44 11.85 -8.44
C ILE A 64 -4.52 12.08 -9.50
N ASP A 65 -4.19 11.84 -10.76
CA ASP A 65 -5.04 12.10 -11.91
C ASP A 65 -5.62 13.54 -11.90
N GLY A 66 -4.79 14.52 -11.52
CA GLY A 66 -5.14 15.95 -11.43
C GLY A 66 -5.82 16.37 -10.12
N GLN A 67 -6.29 15.44 -9.29
CA GLN A 67 -6.88 15.73 -7.98
C GLN A 67 -5.79 15.95 -6.92
N ASP A 68 -5.77 17.09 -6.29
CA ASP A 68 -4.85 17.40 -5.17
C ASP A 68 -5.32 16.69 -3.89
N ILE A 69 -4.62 15.62 -3.51
CA ILE A 69 -4.98 14.81 -2.34
C ILE A 69 -4.56 15.46 -1.02
N THR A 70 -3.68 16.45 -1.04
CA THR A 70 -3.24 17.15 0.19
C THR A 70 -4.32 18.07 0.77
N LYS A 71 -5.42 18.27 0.03
CA LYS A 71 -6.57 19.08 0.45
C LYS A 71 -7.77 18.26 0.90
N LEU A 72 -7.69 16.93 0.75
CA LEU A 72 -8.75 16.02 1.11
C LEU A 72 -8.78 15.82 2.63
N ASN A 73 -10.00 15.65 3.18
CA ASN A 73 -10.17 15.21 4.56
C ASN A 73 -9.94 13.67 4.68
N GLU A 74 -9.92 13.16 5.92
CA GLU A 74 -9.61 11.75 6.17
C GLU A 74 -10.62 10.78 5.56
N ASP A 75 -11.91 11.12 5.54
CA ASP A 75 -12.95 10.28 4.93
C ASP A 75 -12.75 10.20 3.41
N GLU A 76 -12.45 11.32 2.77
CA GLU A 76 -12.15 11.39 1.33
C GLU A 76 -10.87 10.61 0.99
N LEU A 77 -9.82 10.73 1.84
CA LEU A 77 -8.59 9.96 1.68
C LEU A 77 -8.82 8.46 1.88
N ALA A 78 -9.65 8.06 2.84
CA ALA A 78 -10.01 6.66 3.06
C ALA A 78 -10.73 6.06 1.83
N LEU A 79 -11.70 6.80 1.26
CA LEU A 79 -12.38 6.40 0.04
C LEU A 79 -11.42 6.32 -1.17
N LEU A 80 -10.51 7.28 -1.29
CA LEU A 80 -9.50 7.28 -2.34
C LEU A 80 -8.57 6.07 -2.21
N ARG A 81 -8.07 5.79 -0.99
CA ARG A 81 -7.23 4.61 -0.70
C ARG A 81 -7.92 3.32 -1.11
N GLY A 82 -9.16 3.13 -0.65
CA GLY A 82 -9.91 1.93 -0.97
C GLY A 82 -10.12 1.69 -2.47
N LYS A 83 -10.38 2.75 -3.24
CA LYS A 83 -10.70 2.65 -4.66
C LYS A 83 -9.49 2.64 -5.60
N ARG A 84 -8.39 3.28 -5.21
CA ARG A 84 -7.27 3.56 -6.11
C ARG A 84 -6.00 2.82 -5.76
N PHE A 85 -5.79 2.44 -4.50
CA PHE A 85 -4.53 1.90 -4.03
C PHE A 85 -4.62 0.44 -3.63
N GLY A 86 -3.57 -0.32 -4.00
CA GLY A 86 -3.22 -1.58 -3.37
C GLY A 86 -1.91 -1.43 -2.62
N PHE A 87 -1.84 -1.98 -1.42
CA PHE A 87 -0.67 -1.89 -0.55
C PHE A 87 -0.01 -3.23 -0.35
N ILE A 88 1.31 -3.27 -0.54
CA ILE A 88 2.17 -4.41 -0.24
C ILE A 88 3.21 -3.92 0.76
N PHE A 89 3.14 -4.39 2.00
CA PHE A 89 4.05 -4.00 3.06
C PHE A 89 5.09 -5.08 3.34
N GLN A 90 6.27 -4.69 3.78
CA GLN A 90 7.35 -5.59 4.16
C GLN A 90 6.90 -6.63 5.22
N ASN A 91 6.10 -6.23 6.21
CA ASN A 91 5.59 -7.10 7.27
C ASN A 91 4.19 -7.66 6.95
N PHE A 92 3.76 -7.69 5.68
CA PHE A 92 2.48 -8.17 5.16
C PHE A 92 1.24 -7.51 5.77
N HIS A 93 1.25 -7.09 7.01
CA HIS A 93 0.15 -6.51 7.78
C HIS A 93 -1.16 -7.31 7.65
N LEU A 94 -1.04 -8.64 7.71
CA LEU A 94 -2.19 -9.54 7.76
C LEU A 94 -2.86 -9.45 9.12
N ILE A 95 -4.19 -9.59 9.15
CA ILE A 95 -4.96 -9.64 10.39
C ILE A 95 -4.85 -11.07 10.94
N PRO A 96 -4.18 -11.28 12.08
CA PRO A 96 -3.81 -12.61 12.54
C PRO A 96 -5.01 -13.47 13.00
N THR A 97 -6.13 -12.83 13.34
CA THR A 97 -7.38 -13.46 13.78
C THR A 97 -8.32 -13.80 12.64
N LEU A 98 -7.99 -13.44 11.40
CA LEU A 98 -8.73 -13.76 10.20
C LEU A 98 -8.01 -14.83 9.38
N THR A 99 -8.76 -15.71 8.74
CA THR A 99 -8.24 -16.68 7.78
C THR A 99 -7.68 -15.97 6.53
N ALA A 100 -7.00 -16.71 5.65
CA ALA A 100 -6.52 -16.19 4.39
C ALA A 100 -7.66 -15.60 3.54
N LEU A 101 -8.77 -16.31 3.43
CA LEU A 101 -9.95 -15.83 2.71
C LEU A 101 -10.50 -14.55 3.34
N GLU A 102 -10.72 -14.56 4.65
CA GLU A 102 -11.28 -13.39 5.37
C GLU A 102 -10.38 -12.15 5.29
N ASN A 103 -9.04 -12.31 5.26
CA ASN A 103 -8.11 -11.20 5.04
C ASN A 103 -8.30 -10.52 3.68
N VAL A 104 -8.66 -11.27 2.64
CA VAL A 104 -8.92 -10.71 1.30
C VAL A 104 -10.36 -10.17 1.20
N VAL A 105 -11.35 -10.96 1.67
CA VAL A 105 -12.77 -10.59 1.66
C VAL A 105 -13.01 -9.26 2.37
N LEU A 106 -12.41 -9.06 3.55
CA LEU A 106 -12.56 -7.82 4.32
C LEU A 106 -12.16 -6.58 3.49
N SER A 107 -11.06 -6.67 2.75
CA SER A 107 -10.62 -5.56 1.87
C SER A 107 -11.63 -5.28 0.75
N ALA A 108 -12.25 -6.31 0.21
CA ALA A 108 -13.28 -6.18 -0.83
C ALA A 108 -14.59 -5.59 -0.27
N GLU A 109 -15.02 -6.07 0.90
CA GLU A 109 -16.25 -5.62 1.57
C GLU A 109 -16.17 -4.15 2.00
N LEU A 110 -15.05 -3.72 2.56
CA LEU A 110 -14.83 -2.31 2.92
C LEU A 110 -14.99 -1.34 1.73
N ASN A 111 -14.81 -1.83 0.52
CA ASN A 111 -15.02 -1.07 -0.72
C ASN A 111 -16.35 -1.37 -1.41
N ASN A 112 -17.24 -2.12 -0.77
CA ASN A 112 -18.51 -2.57 -1.34
C ASN A 112 -18.33 -3.28 -2.70
N THR A 113 -17.26 -4.07 -2.85
CA THR A 113 -16.96 -4.80 -4.09
C THR A 113 -18.00 -5.90 -4.30
N PRO A 114 -18.74 -5.89 -5.43
CA PRO A 114 -19.71 -6.94 -5.71
C PRO A 114 -19.05 -8.32 -5.80
N GLY A 115 -19.67 -9.33 -5.19
CA GLY A 115 -19.15 -10.70 -5.20
C GLY A 115 -17.81 -10.86 -4.47
N ALA A 116 -17.58 -10.08 -3.41
CA ALA A 116 -16.33 -10.03 -2.65
C ALA A 116 -15.75 -11.42 -2.34
N THR A 117 -16.57 -12.34 -1.82
CA THR A 117 -16.13 -13.69 -1.47
C THR A 117 -15.62 -14.45 -2.70
N LYS A 118 -16.42 -14.52 -3.77
CA LYS A 118 -16.04 -15.25 -4.98
C LYS A 118 -14.78 -14.70 -5.62
N LYS A 119 -14.67 -13.38 -5.71
CA LYS A 119 -13.48 -12.70 -6.23
C LYS A 119 -12.24 -12.98 -5.40
N SER A 120 -12.39 -13.03 -4.07
CA SER A 120 -11.30 -13.36 -3.14
C SER A 120 -10.83 -14.81 -3.29
N GLU A 121 -11.76 -15.76 -3.42
CA GLU A 121 -11.46 -17.18 -3.69
C GLU A 121 -10.67 -17.34 -5.00
N ASP A 122 -11.13 -16.69 -6.07
CA ASP A 122 -10.49 -16.74 -7.38
C ASP A 122 -9.05 -16.17 -7.32
N LEU A 123 -8.85 -15.03 -6.64
CA LEU A 123 -7.52 -14.46 -6.44
C LEU A 123 -6.60 -15.35 -5.60
N LEU A 124 -7.12 -15.96 -4.52
CA LEU A 124 -6.35 -16.92 -3.74
C LEU A 124 -5.96 -18.13 -4.59
N GLY A 125 -6.85 -18.61 -5.45
CA GLY A 125 -6.52 -19.65 -6.43
C GLY A 125 -5.40 -19.23 -7.37
N MET A 126 -5.46 -18.01 -7.92
CA MET A 126 -4.44 -17.46 -8.84
C MET A 126 -3.06 -17.34 -8.20
N VAL A 127 -2.98 -17.03 -6.90
CA VAL A 127 -1.69 -16.95 -6.18
C VAL A 127 -1.27 -18.29 -5.56
N GLY A 128 -1.97 -19.40 -5.86
CA GLY A 128 -1.64 -20.75 -5.37
C GLY A 128 -1.96 -20.97 -3.90
N LEU A 129 -3.00 -20.32 -3.39
CA LEU A 129 -3.49 -20.45 -2.01
C LEU A 129 -4.93 -21.01 -1.94
N GLY A 130 -5.43 -21.63 -3.02
CA GLY A 130 -6.76 -22.21 -3.09
C GLY A 130 -7.04 -23.22 -1.96
N ASP A 131 -6.07 -24.10 -1.65
CA ASP A 131 -6.18 -25.09 -0.57
C ASP A 131 -5.82 -24.53 0.82
N ARG A 132 -5.47 -23.23 0.91
CA ARG A 132 -5.07 -22.55 2.13
C ARG A 132 -6.06 -21.48 2.61
N GLN A 133 -7.21 -21.38 1.97
CA GLN A 133 -8.21 -20.32 2.24
C GLN A 133 -8.65 -20.23 3.71
N HIS A 134 -8.71 -21.36 4.40
CA HIS A 134 -9.14 -21.44 5.80
C HIS A 134 -7.97 -21.43 6.81
N HIS A 135 -6.74 -21.26 6.34
CA HIS A 135 -5.57 -21.15 7.24
C HIS A 135 -5.45 -19.73 7.77
N TYR A 136 -5.05 -19.61 9.03
CA TYR A 136 -4.67 -18.34 9.64
C TYR A 136 -3.24 -17.95 9.22
N PRO A 137 -2.89 -16.67 9.24
CA PRO A 137 -1.54 -16.21 8.89
C PRO A 137 -0.41 -16.98 9.57
N ALA A 138 -0.57 -17.32 10.87
CA ALA A 138 0.43 -18.08 11.61
C ALA A 138 0.66 -19.53 11.10
N GLN A 139 -0.24 -20.04 10.28
CA GLN A 139 -0.15 -21.39 9.68
C GLN A 139 0.45 -21.35 8.26
N LEU A 140 0.75 -20.14 7.76
CA LEU A 140 1.29 -19.92 6.43
C LEU A 140 2.79 -19.61 6.51
N SER A 141 3.56 -20.15 5.56
CA SER A 141 4.96 -19.77 5.37
C SER A 141 5.09 -18.28 4.97
N GLY A 142 6.26 -17.68 5.13
CA GLY A 142 6.50 -16.28 4.74
C GLY A 142 6.14 -16.00 3.27
N GLY A 143 6.50 -16.92 2.35
CA GLY A 143 6.12 -16.80 0.94
C GLY A 143 4.61 -16.92 0.71
N GLU A 144 3.89 -17.76 1.48
CA GLU A 144 2.42 -17.85 1.43
C GLU A 144 1.77 -16.57 1.96
N GLN A 145 2.27 -16.02 3.07
CA GLN A 145 1.80 -14.74 3.62
C GLN A 145 2.02 -13.59 2.64
N GLN A 146 3.14 -13.58 1.92
CA GLN A 146 3.39 -12.60 0.88
C GLN A 146 2.40 -12.73 -0.28
N ARG A 147 2.15 -13.94 -0.78
CA ARG A 147 1.14 -14.16 -1.82
C ARG A 147 -0.26 -13.79 -1.36
N LEU A 148 -0.59 -14.04 -0.08
CA LEU A 148 -1.83 -13.58 0.52
C LEU A 148 -1.92 -12.04 0.53
N SER A 149 -0.85 -11.35 0.89
CA SER A 149 -0.82 -9.88 0.88
C SER A 149 -0.98 -9.31 -0.54
N LEU A 150 -0.45 -10.01 -1.56
CA LEU A 150 -0.68 -9.68 -2.96
C LEU A 150 -2.16 -9.83 -3.33
N ALA A 151 -2.79 -10.98 -3.04
CA ALA A 151 -4.22 -11.17 -3.30
C ALA A 151 -5.07 -10.07 -2.67
N ARG A 152 -4.79 -9.72 -1.40
CA ARG A 152 -5.46 -8.62 -0.70
C ARG A 152 -5.26 -7.27 -1.38
N ALA A 153 -4.04 -6.98 -1.85
CA ALA A 153 -3.74 -5.72 -2.53
C ALA A 153 -4.49 -5.57 -3.87
N PHE A 154 -4.73 -6.67 -4.58
CA PHE A 154 -5.34 -6.66 -5.91
C PHE A 154 -6.85 -6.88 -5.92
N VAL A 155 -7.50 -7.26 -4.83
CA VAL A 155 -8.94 -7.62 -4.81
C VAL A 155 -9.86 -6.51 -5.30
N ASN A 156 -9.49 -5.25 -5.09
CA ASN A 156 -10.24 -4.07 -5.54
C ASN A 156 -9.78 -3.52 -6.90
N GLU A 157 -8.95 -4.25 -7.65
CA GLU A 157 -8.43 -3.84 -8.97
C GLU A 157 -7.85 -2.42 -8.94
N PRO A 158 -6.89 -2.13 -8.04
CA PRO A 158 -6.38 -0.79 -7.86
C PRO A 158 -5.63 -0.29 -9.10
N ASN A 159 -5.68 1.03 -9.32
CA ASN A 159 -4.93 1.68 -10.39
C ASN A 159 -3.47 1.96 -10.00
N ILE A 160 -3.15 1.95 -8.70
CA ILE A 160 -1.83 2.25 -8.14
C ILE A 160 -1.49 1.17 -7.13
N ILE A 161 -0.32 0.54 -7.30
CA ILE A 161 0.26 -0.36 -6.30
C ILE A 161 1.43 0.36 -5.64
N LEU A 162 1.39 0.44 -4.32
CA LEU A 162 2.51 0.90 -3.50
C LEU A 162 3.11 -0.29 -2.76
N ALA A 163 4.39 -0.55 -3.01
CA ALA A 163 5.11 -1.66 -2.41
C ALA A 163 6.32 -1.14 -1.62
N ASP A 164 6.36 -1.41 -0.33
CA ASP A 164 7.49 -1.10 0.54
C ASP A 164 8.27 -2.37 0.84
N GLU A 165 9.48 -2.47 0.28
CA GLU A 165 10.39 -3.61 0.36
C GLU A 165 9.70 -4.98 0.11
N PRO A 166 8.99 -5.16 -1.03
CA PRO A 166 8.12 -6.32 -1.25
C PRO A 166 8.87 -7.67 -1.29
N THR A 167 10.18 -7.66 -1.38
CA THR A 167 11.04 -8.86 -1.42
C THR A 167 11.90 -9.02 -0.16
N GLY A 168 11.78 -8.13 0.81
CA GLY A 168 12.66 -8.09 1.99
C GLY A 168 12.59 -9.36 2.87
N ASN A 169 11.51 -10.12 2.78
CA ASN A 169 11.29 -11.36 3.53
C ASN A 169 11.38 -12.63 2.65
N LEU A 170 11.80 -12.50 1.39
CA LEU A 170 12.08 -13.67 0.56
C LEU A 170 13.52 -14.13 0.80
N ASP A 171 13.68 -15.40 1.17
CA ASP A 171 15.00 -16.02 1.22
C ASP A 171 15.70 -15.86 -0.15
N SER A 172 16.88 -15.26 -0.11
CA SER A 172 17.77 -15.22 -1.26
C SER A 172 18.28 -16.64 -1.52
N LYS A 173 17.61 -17.39 -2.38
CA LYS A 173 18.13 -18.59 -3.03
C LYS A 173 18.45 -18.29 -4.47
#